data_fb695cd09567493226d544c0cde4afa6
#
_entry.id   fb695cd09567493226d544c0cde4afa6
#
_cell.length_a   1.000
_cell.length_b   1.000
_cell.length_c   1.000
_cell.angle_alpha   90.00
_cell.angle_beta   90.00
_cell.angle_gamma   90.00
#
_symmetry.space_group_name_H-M   'P 1'
#
loop_
_entity.id
_entity.type
_entity.pdbx_description
1 polymer ?
#
loop_
_entity_poly.entity_id
_entity_poly.type
_entity_poly.pdbx_seq_one_letter_code
_entity_poly.pdbx_strand_id
1 'polypeptide(L)'
;MDLRFNTSLAEGYKSASQIARVLTEDWLARNMYCPICGEVTIRRAEPNAPVKDYVCEHCKSQYELKSKRSDSESFQTTVADGVYRTMIGRITSLDNPSFFFMHYDRYEVNNLVIVPKCFFTPSVIEKRDALAATARRAGWEGCNILMREIPTTAKIPIIKNSVALPVEEVVSQYHRVFNLQTKSVESRGWLMDTLHLVERLDETFTLKQMYSFVDELQVKHPENNHIPDKIRQQL
;
A
#
# COMPACT_ATOMS: atom_id res chain seq x y z
N MET A 1 -15.34 -15.90 -3.37
CA MET A 1 -15.40 -14.44 -3.12
C MET A 1 -16.39 -13.83 -4.11
N ASP A 2 -17.42 -13.10 -3.65
CA ASP A 2 -18.32 -12.34 -4.52
C ASP A 2 -17.69 -10.97 -4.82
N LEU A 3 -17.59 -10.61 -6.10
CA LEU A 3 -16.95 -9.34 -6.49
C LEU A 3 -17.90 -8.15 -6.49
N ARG A 4 -19.21 -8.37 -6.36
CA ARG A 4 -20.24 -7.35 -6.46
C ARG A 4 -20.46 -6.58 -5.17
N PHE A 5 -20.69 -5.30 -5.30
CA PHE A 5 -21.11 -4.47 -4.18
C PHE A 5 -22.59 -4.66 -3.83
N ASN A 6 -22.91 -4.54 -2.55
CA ASN A 6 -24.28 -4.41 -2.11
C ASN A 6 -24.76 -2.97 -2.30
N THR A 7 -25.33 -2.68 -3.47
CA THR A 7 -25.73 -1.31 -3.86
C THR A 7 -26.87 -0.73 -3.01
N SER A 8 -27.66 -1.57 -2.32
CA SER A 8 -28.73 -1.09 -1.43
C SER A 8 -28.20 -0.23 -0.27
N LEU A 9 -26.94 -0.45 0.13
CA LEU A 9 -26.27 0.36 1.17
C LEU A 9 -25.99 1.80 0.75
N ALA A 10 -26.06 2.09 -0.55
CA ALA A 10 -25.86 3.44 -1.08
C ALA A 10 -27.18 4.25 -1.17
N GLU A 11 -28.32 3.62 -0.89
CA GLU A 11 -29.62 4.31 -0.93
C GLU A 11 -29.64 5.50 0.04
N GLY A 12 -30.09 6.65 -0.47
CA GLY A 12 -30.13 7.90 0.30
C GLY A 12 -28.85 8.74 0.26
N TYR A 13 -27.71 8.20 -0.15
CA TYR A 13 -26.48 8.98 -0.33
C TYR A 13 -26.46 9.69 -1.67
N LYS A 14 -26.06 11.00 -1.66
CA LYS A 14 -25.94 11.83 -2.87
C LYS A 14 -24.50 12.08 -3.30
N SER A 15 -23.55 11.97 -2.37
CA SER A 15 -22.14 12.23 -2.64
C SER A 15 -21.47 10.97 -3.22
N ALA A 16 -20.87 11.09 -4.41
CA ALA A 16 -20.16 9.99 -5.04
C ALA A 16 -19.04 9.41 -4.14
N SER A 17 -18.36 10.25 -3.37
CA SER A 17 -17.31 9.82 -2.43
C SER A 17 -17.88 9.03 -1.24
N GLN A 18 -19.05 9.42 -0.72
CA GLN A 18 -19.71 8.67 0.35
C GLN A 18 -20.23 7.33 -0.16
N ILE A 19 -20.86 7.32 -1.33
CA ILE A 19 -21.30 6.08 -2.00
C ILE A 19 -20.11 5.12 -2.18
N ALA A 20 -19.04 5.59 -2.79
CA ALA A 20 -17.83 4.79 -2.99
C ALA A 20 -17.33 4.21 -1.66
N ARG A 21 -17.18 5.05 -0.64
CA ARG A 21 -16.72 4.65 0.69
C ARG A 21 -17.60 3.56 1.30
N VAL A 22 -18.91 3.78 1.37
CA VAL A 22 -19.84 2.83 2.00
C VAL A 22 -19.79 1.48 1.30
N LEU A 23 -19.81 1.46 -0.04
CA LEU A 23 -19.82 0.25 -0.83
C LEU A 23 -18.50 -0.52 -0.74
N THR A 24 -17.37 0.16 -0.86
CA THR A 24 -16.05 -0.49 -0.85
C THR A 24 -15.66 -0.98 0.54
N GLU A 25 -15.97 -0.19 1.59
CA GLU A 25 -15.74 -0.62 2.98
C GLU A 25 -16.60 -1.83 3.36
N ASP A 26 -17.89 -1.84 2.97
CA ASP A 26 -18.76 -2.99 3.21
C ASP A 26 -18.26 -4.23 2.47
N TRP A 27 -17.90 -4.06 1.20
CA TRP A 27 -17.41 -5.18 0.40
C TRP A 27 -16.15 -5.81 1.03
N LEU A 28 -15.19 -5.00 1.44
CA LEU A 28 -13.96 -5.48 2.06
C LEU A 28 -14.26 -6.23 3.36
N ALA A 29 -15.14 -5.69 4.22
CA ALA A 29 -15.53 -6.33 5.48
C ALA A 29 -16.19 -7.71 5.29
N ARG A 30 -16.98 -7.89 4.22
CA ARG A 30 -17.69 -9.15 3.94
C ARG A 30 -16.86 -10.20 3.24
N ASN A 31 -15.90 -9.78 2.42
CA ASN A 31 -15.21 -10.67 1.49
C ASN A 31 -13.74 -10.91 1.85
N MET A 32 -13.13 -10.04 2.68
CA MET A 32 -11.69 -10.09 2.85
C MET A 32 -11.26 -10.97 4.01
N TYR A 33 -10.35 -11.85 3.73
CA TYR A 33 -9.56 -12.62 4.68
C TYR A 33 -8.30 -11.83 5.09
N CYS A 34 -7.58 -12.30 6.09
CA CYS A 34 -6.29 -11.73 6.49
C CYS A 34 -5.18 -12.21 5.52
N PRO A 35 -4.55 -11.32 4.71
CA PRO A 35 -3.47 -11.73 3.80
C PRO A 35 -2.20 -12.21 4.50
N ILE A 36 -2.09 -11.99 5.82
CA ILE A 36 -0.91 -12.36 6.61
C ILE A 36 -1.03 -13.76 7.19
N CYS A 37 -2.16 -14.07 7.83
CA CYS A 37 -2.31 -15.35 8.55
C CYS A 37 -3.39 -16.28 7.95
N GLY A 38 -4.07 -15.86 6.90
CA GLY A 38 -5.13 -16.64 6.28
C GLY A 38 -6.46 -16.66 7.05
N GLU A 39 -6.57 -15.95 8.20
CA GLU A 39 -7.83 -15.87 8.96
C GLU A 39 -8.96 -15.41 8.04
N VAL A 40 -10.08 -16.11 8.09
CA VAL A 40 -11.18 -15.99 7.10
C VAL A 40 -11.85 -14.63 7.04
N THR A 41 -11.69 -13.81 8.09
CA THR A 41 -12.27 -12.46 8.16
C THR A 41 -11.33 -11.44 8.78
N ILE A 42 -11.45 -10.19 8.33
CA ILE A 42 -10.93 -9.01 9.02
C ILE A 42 -12.11 -8.16 9.47
N ARG A 43 -11.98 -7.49 10.61
CA ARG A 43 -13.05 -6.65 11.16
C ARG A 43 -12.77 -5.17 10.95
N ARG A 44 -13.82 -4.38 10.82
CA ARG A 44 -13.70 -2.92 10.83
C ARG A 44 -13.08 -2.44 12.13
N ALA A 45 -12.16 -1.50 12.04
CA ALA A 45 -11.61 -0.80 13.20
C ALA A 45 -12.67 0.15 13.81
N GLU A 46 -12.38 0.63 15.02
CA GLU A 46 -13.22 1.64 15.65
C GLU A 46 -13.32 2.90 14.76
N PRO A 47 -14.49 3.55 14.72
CA PRO A 47 -14.68 4.76 13.94
C PRO A 47 -13.64 5.83 14.29
N ASN A 48 -13.13 6.52 13.25
CA ASN A 48 -12.11 7.57 13.36
C ASN A 48 -10.73 7.12 13.89
N ALA A 49 -10.44 5.82 13.91
CA ALA A 49 -9.09 5.36 14.17
C ALA A 49 -8.14 5.92 13.08
N PRO A 50 -7.01 6.59 13.45
CA PRO A 50 -6.13 7.21 12.46
C PRO A 50 -5.45 6.17 11.57
N VAL A 51 -5.59 6.32 10.24
CA VAL A 51 -4.95 5.48 9.21
C VAL A 51 -5.10 3.99 9.53
N LYS A 52 -6.35 3.56 9.79
CA LYS A 52 -6.69 2.17 10.05
C LYS A 52 -8.18 1.95 9.86
N ASP A 53 -8.56 1.13 8.89
CA ASP A 53 -9.96 0.78 8.61
C ASP A 53 -10.32 -0.60 9.13
N TYR A 54 -9.34 -1.54 9.17
CA TYR A 54 -9.58 -2.93 9.52
C TYR A 54 -8.48 -3.52 10.40
N VAL A 55 -8.84 -4.56 11.15
CA VAL A 55 -7.95 -5.33 12.03
C VAL A 55 -8.25 -6.81 11.87
N CYS A 56 -7.21 -7.63 11.80
CA CYS A 56 -7.32 -9.06 11.99
C CYS A 56 -7.32 -9.39 13.49
N GLU A 57 -8.35 -10.04 14.00
CA GLU A 57 -8.42 -10.40 15.43
C GLU A 57 -7.44 -11.50 15.83
N HIS A 58 -7.00 -12.32 14.89
CA HIS A 58 -6.05 -13.39 15.14
C HIS A 58 -4.62 -12.86 15.26
N CYS A 59 -4.06 -12.27 14.20
CA CYS A 59 -2.66 -11.81 14.20
C CYS A 59 -2.48 -10.32 14.55
N LYS A 60 -3.57 -9.59 14.87
CA LYS A 60 -3.61 -8.16 15.25
C LYS A 60 -3.10 -7.20 14.14
N SER A 61 -2.89 -7.71 12.94
CA SER A 61 -2.48 -6.88 11.81
C SER A 61 -3.56 -5.88 11.42
N GLN A 62 -3.12 -4.69 11.03
CA GLN A 62 -3.98 -3.55 10.71
C GLN A 62 -3.92 -3.23 9.23
N TYR A 63 -5.03 -2.74 8.70
CA TYR A 63 -5.19 -2.46 7.28
C TYR A 63 -5.92 -1.15 7.05
N GLU A 64 -5.52 -0.45 6.01
CA GLU A 64 -6.16 0.74 5.46
C GLU A 64 -6.66 0.43 4.06
N LEU A 65 -7.84 0.93 3.66
CA LEU A 65 -8.38 0.77 2.32
C LEU A 65 -8.29 2.05 1.51
N LYS A 66 -7.73 1.97 0.32
CA LYS A 66 -7.81 2.99 -0.72
C LYS A 66 -8.53 2.44 -1.93
N SER A 67 -9.61 3.07 -2.32
CA SER A 67 -10.43 2.64 -3.45
C SER A 67 -10.59 3.71 -4.50
N LYS A 68 -10.66 3.29 -5.76
CA LYS A 68 -10.92 4.19 -6.89
C LYS A 68 -11.79 3.49 -7.93
N ARG A 69 -12.74 4.25 -8.48
CA ARG A 69 -13.44 3.80 -9.68
C ARG A 69 -12.50 3.88 -10.88
N SER A 70 -12.21 2.74 -11.48
CA SER A 70 -11.35 2.59 -12.65
C SER A 70 -11.56 1.21 -13.27
N ASP A 71 -11.56 1.15 -14.57
CA ASP A 71 -11.54 -0.07 -15.38
C ASP A 71 -10.10 -0.47 -15.79
N SER A 72 -9.09 0.33 -15.40
CA SER A 72 -7.69 0.08 -15.71
C SER A 72 -7.16 -1.17 -15.00
N GLU A 73 -6.39 -1.98 -15.73
CA GLU A 73 -5.65 -3.11 -15.17
C GLU A 73 -4.51 -2.67 -14.24
N SER A 74 -3.90 -1.52 -14.51
CA SER A 74 -2.79 -0.98 -13.74
C SER A 74 -3.27 0.05 -12.71
N PHE A 75 -2.73 -0.04 -11.50
CA PHE A 75 -2.94 1.00 -10.50
C PHE A 75 -2.27 2.30 -10.94
N GLN A 76 -2.94 3.41 -10.65
CA GLN A 76 -2.40 4.73 -10.95
C GLN A 76 -1.07 4.98 -10.24
N THR A 77 -0.26 5.86 -10.79
CA THR A 77 1.07 6.20 -10.25
C THR A 77 0.99 6.92 -8.90
N THR A 78 -0.16 7.53 -8.58
CA THR A 78 -0.35 8.35 -7.39
C THR A 78 -1.77 8.18 -6.84
N VAL A 79 -1.90 8.01 -5.53
CA VAL A 79 -3.19 7.90 -4.81
C VAL A 79 -3.28 9.03 -3.80
N ALA A 80 -4.27 9.91 -3.97
CA ALA A 80 -4.51 11.00 -3.02
C ALA A 80 -5.02 10.46 -1.66
N ASP A 81 -4.52 11.05 -0.58
CA ASP A 81 -4.87 10.66 0.77
C ASP A 81 -5.10 11.86 1.70
N GLY A 82 -5.37 11.56 2.97
CA GLY A 82 -5.72 12.49 4.03
C GLY A 82 -4.58 13.39 4.49
N VAL A 83 -4.55 13.71 5.77
CA VAL A 83 -3.59 14.66 6.36
C VAL A 83 -2.17 14.13 6.33
N TYR A 84 -1.23 14.88 5.70
CA TYR A 84 0.16 14.51 5.56
C TYR A 84 0.83 14.15 6.90
N ARG A 85 0.69 15.02 7.92
CA ARG A 85 1.31 14.77 9.24
C ARG A 85 0.81 13.48 9.90
N THR A 86 -0.49 13.19 9.77
CA THR A 86 -1.09 11.97 10.31
C THR A 86 -0.52 10.74 9.58
N MET A 87 -0.43 10.80 8.25
CA MET A 87 0.15 9.74 7.45
C MET A 87 1.61 9.47 7.84
N ILE A 88 2.46 10.50 7.86
CA ILE A 88 3.88 10.34 8.24
C ILE A 88 4.01 9.78 9.67
N GLY A 89 3.30 10.34 10.64
CA GLY A 89 3.33 9.83 12.01
C GLY A 89 2.93 8.36 12.10
N ARG A 90 1.96 7.93 11.28
CA ARG A 90 1.47 6.55 11.30
C ARG A 90 2.44 5.57 10.65
N ILE A 91 2.94 5.87 9.43
CA ILE A 91 3.85 4.95 8.72
C ILE A 91 5.24 4.86 9.36
N THR A 92 5.64 5.84 10.16
CA THR A 92 6.90 5.81 10.89
C THR A 92 6.78 5.12 12.25
N SER A 93 5.55 4.88 12.74
CA SER A 93 5.31 4.14 13.99
C SER A 93 5.52 2.64 13.80
N LEU A 94 5.71 1.92 14.92
CA LEU A 94 5.77 0.44 14.94
C LEU A 94 4.45 -0.21 14.56
N ASP A 95 3.35 0.52 14.74
CA ASP A 95 1.97 0.08 14.57
C ASP A 95 1.36 0.63 13.26
N ASN A 96 2.14 0.67 12.17
CA ASN A 96 1.67 1.08 10.86
C ASN A 96 0.83 -0.02 10.19
N PRO A 97 -0.21 0.32 9.38
CA PRO A 97 -1.01 -0.65 8.65
C PRO A 97 -0.37 -1.08 7.33
N SER A 98 -0.81 -2.24 6.82
CA SER A 98 -0.69 -2.56 5.40
C SER A 98 -1.85 -1.95 4.63
N PHE A 99 -1.69 -1.67 3.34
CA PHE A 99 -2.69 -0.95 2.56
C PHE A 99 -3.30 -1.84 1.48
N PHE A 100 -4.62 -1.91 1.45
CA PHE A 100 -5.36 -2.40 0.30
C PHE A 100 -5.56 -1.27 -0.71
N PHE A 101 -5.27 -1.55 -1.98
CA PHE A 101 -5.63 -0.69 -3.09
C PHE A 101 -6.63 -1.42 -3.98
N MET A 102 -7.81 -0.84 -4.14
CA MET A 102 -8.94 -1.41 -4.86
C MET A 102 -9.30 -0.58 -6.07
N HIS A 103 -9.37 -1.21 -7.24
CA HIS A 103 -10.08 -0.70 -8.39
C HIS A 103 -11.42 -1.42 -8.53
N TYR A 104 -12.45 -0.67 -8.89
CA TYR A 104 -13.79 -1.19 -9.16
C TYR A 104 -14.43 -0.42 -10.31
N ASP A 105 -15.29 -1.06 -11.06
CA ASP A 105 -16.17 -0.42 -12.03
C ASP A 105 -17.55 -1.10 -12.02
N ARG A 106 -18.61 -0.35 -12.39
CA ARG A 106 -19.99 -0.85 -12.42
C ARG A 106 -20.42 -1.63 -11.17
N TYR A 107 -19.94 -1.16 -10.00
CA TYR A 107 -20.20 -1.80 -8.70
C TYR A 107 -19.62 -3.21 -8.53
N GLU A 108 -18.55 -3.50 -9.22
CA GLU A 108 -17.81 -4.75 -9.12
C GLU A 108 -16.31 -4.48 -8.96
N VAL A 109 -15.63 -5.27 -8.08
CA VAL A 109 -14.19 -5.17 -7.88
C VAL A 109 -13.48 -5.87 -9.04
N ASN A 110 -12.65 -5.12 -9.76
CA ASN A 110 -11.86 -5.66 -10.86
C ASN A 110 -10.39 -5.89 -10.50
N ASN A 111 -9.81 -5.07 -9.63
CA ASN A 111 -8.45 -5.30 -9.14
C ASN A 111 -8.34 -4.95 -7.65
N LEU A 112 -7.64 -5.79 -6.90
CA LEU A 112 -7.32 -5.57 -5.50
C LEU A 112 -5.91 -6.05 -5.23
N VAL A 113 -5.06 -5.18 -4.69
CA VAL A 113 -3.72 -5.54 -4.23
C VAL A 113 -3.56 -5.19 -2.75
N ILE A 114 -2.71 -5.94 -2.05
CA ILE A 114 -2.22 -5.59 -0.72
C ILE A 114 -0.74 -5.18 -0.83
N VAL A 115 -0.39 -4.05 -0.20
CA VAL A 115 0.99 -3.60 -0.03
C VAL A 115 1.36 -3.72 1.44
N PRO A 116 2.37 -4.53 1.81
CA PRO A 116 2.81 -4.69 3.18
C PRO A 116 3.31 -3.38 3.79
N LYS A 117 3.07 -3.21 5.08
CA LYS A 117 3.41 -2.00 5.85
C LYS A 117 4.88 -1.58 5.77
N CYS A 118 5.81 -2.51 5.55
CA CYS A 118 7.24 -2.21 5.45
C CYS A 118 7.61 -1.35 4.24
N PHE A 119 6.77 -1.31 3.20
CA PHE A 119 6.99 -0.51 1.99
C PHE A 119 6.45 0.92 2.09
N PHE A 120 5.85 1.30 3.21
CA PHE A 120 5.46 2.69 3.45
C PHE A 120 6.55 3.40 4.25
N THR A 121 7.37 4.17 3.54
CA THR A 121 8.41 5.06 4.07
C THR A 121 8.05 6.51 3.73
N PRO A 122 8.64 7.51 4.38
CA PRO A 122 8.39 8.91 4.03
C PRO A 122 8.65 9.24 2.55
N SER A 123 9.57 8.53 1.89
CA SER A 123 9.90 8.72 0.47
C SER A 123 8.75 8.37 -0.50
N VAL A 124 7.81 7.50 -0.10
CA VAL A 124 6.62 7.19 -0.92
C VAL A 124 5.44 8.10 -0.64
N ILE A 125 5.59 9.08 0.25
CA ILE A 125 4.54 10.02 0.64
C ILE A 125 4.93 11.43 0.22
N GLU A 126 4.24 11.93 -0.79
CA GLU A 126 4.40 13.30 -1.26
C GLU A 126 3.46 14.23 -0.49
N LYS A 127 3.99 15.31 0.07
CA LYS A 127 3.18 16.35 0.70
C LYS A 127 2.50 17.19 -0.39
N ARG A 128 1.20 17.41 -0.26
CA ARG A 128 0.46 18.31 -1.15
C ARG A 128 0.54 19.73 -0.66
N ASP A 129 0.41 20.69 -1.58
CA ASP A 129 0.29 22.09 -1.23
C ASP A 129 -0.91 22.33 -0.29
N ALA A 130 -0.71 23.26 0.64
CA ALA A 130 -1.78 23.67 1.54
C ALA A 130 -2.94 24.30 0.76
N LEU A 131 -4.17 24.01 1.18
CA LEU A 131 -5.33 24.64 0.57
C LEU A 131 -5.28 26.17 0.75
N ALA A 132 -5.63 26.88 -0.32
CA ALA A 132 -5.63 28.34 -0.37
C ALA A 132 -6.44 28.96 0.78
N ALA A 133 -6.09 30.19 1.16
CA ALA A 133 -6.76 30.93 2.25
C ALA A 133 -8.26 31.12 2.03
N THR A 134 -8.73 31.06 0.77
CA THR A 134 -10.16 31.16 0.38
C THR A 134 -10.91 29.83 0.49
N ALA A 135 -10.23 28.72 0.71
CA ALA A 135 -10.87 27.41 0.82
C ALA A 135 -11.53 27.21 2.19
N ARG A 136 -12.63 26.43 2.24
CA ARG A 136 -13.33 26.09 3.50
C ARG A 136 -12.40 25.49 4.57
N ARG A 137 -11.33 24.81 4.15
CA ARG A 137 -10.30 24.20 5.01
C ARG A 137 -8.93 24.81 4.69
N ALA A 138 -8.85 26.16 4.72
CA ALA A 138 -7.61 26.89 4.48
C ALA A 138 -6.43 26.34 5.30
N GLY A 139 -5.28 26.21 4.68
CA GLY A 139 -4.08 25.67 5.32
C GLY A 139 -4.07 24.15 5.53
N TRP A 140 -5.11 23.41 5.12
CA TRP A 140 -5.10 21.96 5.19
C TRP A 140 -4.11 21.37 4.19
N GLU A 141 -3.21 20.50 4.67
CA GLU A 141 -2.18 19.82 3.89
C GLU A 141 -2.54 18.33 3.79
N GLY A 142 -2.86 17.89 2.60
CA GLY A 142 -3.03 16.48 2.27
C GLY A 142 -1.72 15.81 1.86
N CYS A 143 -1.79 14.54 1.50
CA CYS A 143 -0.69 13.83 0.90
C CYS A 143 -1.12 13.01 -0.33
N ASN A 144 -0.12 12.56 -1.08
CA ASN A 144 -0.25 11.57 -2.13
C ASN A 144 0.62 10.37 -1.77
N ILE A 145 0.11 9.17 -1.98
CA ILE A 145 0.90 7.94 -1.96
C ILE A 145 1.45 7.74 -3.37
N LEU A 146 2.77 7.70 -3.51
CA LEU A 146 3.45 7.53 -4.78
C LEU A 146 3.57 6.04 -5.11
N MET A 147 2.54 5.47 -5.74
CA MET A 147 2.51 4.05 -6.10
C MET A 147 3.66 3.64 -7.02
N ARG A 148 4.20 4.56 -7.82
CA ARG A 148 5.37 4.32 -8.69
C ARG A 148 6.65 4.06 -7.88
N GLU A 149 6.74 4.61 -6.66
CA GLU A 149 7.89 4.44 -5.76
C GLU A 149 7.79 3.16 -4.90
N ILE A 150 6.71 2.41 -5.02
CA ILE A 150 6.54 1.10 -4.37
C ILE A 150 6.93 0.03 -5.38
N PRO A 151 7.89 -0.88 -5.06
CA PRO A 151 8.29 -1.96 -5.95
C PRO A 151 7.11 -2.80 -6.43
N THR A 152 7.18 -3.30 -7.65
CA THR A 152 6.11 -4.13 -8.24
C THR A 152 5.90 -5.41 -7.44
N THR A 153 6.98 -6.01 -6.98
CA THR A 153 6.98 -7.21 -6.12
C THR A 153 6.29 -7.01 -4.77
N ALA A 154 6.20 -5.76 -4.29
CA ALA A 154 5.49 -5.39 -3.07
C ALA A 154 3.97 -5.24 -3.25
N LYS A 155 3.47 -5.17 -4.48
CA LYS A 155 2.06 -5.05 -4.83
C LYS A 155 1.46 -6.44 -5.04
N ILE A 156 1.12 -7.12 -3.96
CA ILE A 156 0.65 -8.50 -3.97
C ILE A 156 -0.80 -8.54 -4.43
N PRO A 157 -1.11 -9.17 -5.58
CA PRO A 157 -2.47 -9.22 -6.11
C PRO A 157 -3.34 -10.19 -5.27
N ILE A 158 -4.57 -9.76 -5.01
CA ILE A 158 -5.64 -10.57 -4.41
C ILE A 158 -6.73 -10.83 -5.45
N ILE A 159 -7.07 -9.79 -6.21
CA ILE A 159 -7.95 -9.87 -7.37
C ILE A 159 -7.22 -9.23 -8.54
N LYS A 160 -7.19 -9.92 -9.68
CA LYS A 160 -6.60 -9.44 -10.93
C LYS A 160 -7.58 -9.68 -12.07
N ASN A 161 -7.99 -8.60 -12.76
CA ASN A 161 -8.92 -8.65 -13.88
C ASN A 161 -10.20 -9.44 -13.54
N SER A 162 -10.82 -9.07 -12.41
CA SER A 162 -12.05 -9.71 -11.86
C SER A 162 -11.90 -11.21 -11.55
N VAL A 163 -10.66 -11.69 -11.34
CA VAL A 163 -10.40 -13.06 -10.91
C VAL A 163 -9.70 -13.03 -9.55
N ALA A 164 -10.33 -13.65 -8.55
CA ALA A 164 -9.73 -13.80 -7.23
C ALA A 164 -8.65 -14.88 -7.23
N LEU A 165 -7.49 -14.58 -6.68
CA LEU A 165 -6.40 -15.54 -6.49
C LEU A 165 -6.66 -16.45 -5.28
N PRO A 166 -6.12 -17.67 -5.27
CA PRO A 166 -6.20 -18.57 -4.11
C PRO A 166 -5.61 -17.92 -2.85
N VAL A 167 -6.26 -18.13 -1.71
CA VAL A 167 -5.85 -17.54 -0.42
C VAL A 167 -4.40 -17.93 -0.06
N GLU A 168 -4.09 -19.20 -0.25
CA GLU A 168 -2.78 -19.78 0.06
C GLU A 168 -1.66 -19.15 -0.78
N GLU A 169 -1.96 -18.82 -2.04
CA GLU A 169 -1.03 -18.14 -2.93
C GLU A 169 -0.74 -16.72 -2.43
N VAL A 170 -1.78 -15.96 -2.10
CA VAL A 170 -1.65 -14.58 -1.59
C VAL A 170 -0.89 -14.57 -0.27
N VAL A 171 -1.24 -15.46 0.66
CA VAL A 171 -0.54 -15.59 1.96
C VAL A 171 0.93 -15.96 1.74
N SER A 172 1.22 -16.91 0.85
CA SER A 172 2.60 -17.30 0.52
C SER A 172 3.40 -16.14 -0.09
N GLN A 173 2.80 -15.38 -1.02
CA GLN A 173 3.43 -14.18 -1.59
C GLN A 173 3.68 -13.12 -0.52
N TYR A 174 2.72 -12.88 0.38
CA TYR A 174 2.87 -11.93 1.47
C TYR A 174 4.04 -12.33 2.40
N HIS A 175 4.13 -13.60 2.78
CA HIS A 175 5.21 -14.09 3.65
C HIS A 175 6.60 -13.97 3.02
N ARG A 176 6.74 -14.21 1.72
CA ARG A 176 8.01 -14.00 1.00
C ARG A 176 8.50 -12.56 1.12
N VAL A 177 7.59 -11.61 0.94
CA VAL A 177 7.91 -10.18 1.04
C VAL A 177 8.04 -9.75 2.51
N PHE A 178 7.23 -10.31 3.41
CA PHE A 178 7.26 -10.00 4.84
C PHE A 178 8.58 -10.39 5.51
N ASN A 179 9.22 -11.46 5.08
CA ASN A 179 10.53 -11.87 5.57
C ASN A 179 11.64 -10.84 5.27
N LEU A 180 11.40 -9.92 4.32
CA LEU A 180 12.26 -8.78 4.04
C LEU A 180 11.98 -7.59 4.99
N GLN A 181 11.03 -7.71 5.91
CA GLN A 181 10.64 -6.62 6.81
C GLN A 181 11.77 -6.26 7.77
N THR A 182 12.19 -5.03 7.71
CA THR A 182 13.18 -4.44 8.62
C THR A 182 12.51 -3.60 9.71
N LYS A 183 13.19 -3.37 10.82
CA LYS A 183 12.62 -2.65 11.97
C LYS A 183 12.67 -1.12 11.81
N SER A 184 13.74 -0.56 11.25
CA SER A 184 13.92 0.88 11.12
C SER A 184 13.37 1.44 9.80
N VAL A 185 12.97 2.72 9.81
CA VAL A 185 12.54 3.46 8.62
C VAL A 185 13.66 3.53 7.58
N GLU A 186 14.89 3.78 8.03
CA GLU A 186 16.09 3.83 7.17
C GLU A 186 16.31 2.48 6.47
N SER A 187 16.30 1.37 7.23
CA SER A 187 16.47 0.04 6.67
C SER A 187 15.38 -0.32 5.66
N ARG A 188 14.15 0.17 5.85
CA ARG A 188 13.05 0.01 4.89
C ARG A 188 13.29 0.82 3.61
N GLY A 189 13.86 2.02 3.71
CA GLY A 189 14.28 2.82 2.55
C GLY A 189 15.32 2.07 1.71
N TRP A 190 16.35 1.53 2.34
CA TRP A 190 17.36 0.71 1.66
C TRP A 190 16.78 -0.53 0.98
N LEU A 191 15.87 -1.23 1.64
CA LEU A 191 15.18 -2.37 1.05
C LEU A 191 14.42 -1.98 -0.22
N MET A 192 13.67 -0.88 -0.18
CA MET A 192 12.89 -0.41 -1.32
C MET A 192 13.79 -0.03 -2.50
N ASP A 193 14.84 0.75 -2.25
CA ASP A 193 15.78 1.16 -3.30
C ASP A 193 16.49 -0.03 -3.91
N THR A 194 16.90 -1.01 -3.10
CA THR A 194 17.51 -2.25 -3.61
C THR A 194 16.55 -3.05 -4.46
N LEU A 195 15.28 -3.21 -4.03
CA LEU A 195 14.26 -3.94 -4.80
C LEU A 195 13.97 -3.26 -6.15
N HIS A 196 13.88 -1.92 -6.19
CA HIS A 196 13.74 -1.22 -7.47
C HIS A 196 14.89 -1.48 -8.44
N LEU A 197 16.10 -1.63 -7.94
CA LEU A 197 17.25 -1.95 -8.77
C LEU A 197 17.22 -3.39 -9.25
N VAL A 198 16.85 -4.32 -8.36
CA VAL A 198 16.67 -5.75 -8.70
C VAL A 198 15.59 -5.92 -9.78
N GLU A 199 14.47 -5.17 -9.71
CA GLU A 199 13.41 -5.21 -10.73
C GLU A 199 13.86 -4.75 -12.13
N ARG A 200 15.03 -4.09 -12.24
CA ARG A 200 15.64 -3.64 -13.51
C ARG A 200 16.64 -4.65 -14.08
N LEU A 201 16.93 -5.72 -13.33
CA LEU A 201 17.84 -6.79 -13.73
C LEU A 201 17.06 -8.02 -14.21
N ASP A 202 17.76 -8.95 -14.84
CA ASP A 202 17.21 -10.23 -15.22
C ASP A 202 16.89 -11.08 -13.97
N GLU A 203 16.10 -12.14 -14.15
CA GLU A 203 15.67 -13.05 -13.07
C GLU A 203 16.87 -13.61 -12.27
N THR A 204 17.99 -13.81 -12.94
CA THR A 204 19.28 -14.16 -12.33
C THR A 204 20.31 -13.07 -12.63
N PHE A 205 20.93 -12.54 -11.62
CA PHE A 205 21.93 -11.48 -11.74
C PHE A 205 23.14 -11.73 -10.84
N THR A 206 24.22 -11.04 -11.14
CA THR A 206 25.46 -11.09 -10.37
C THR A 206 25.59 -9.89 -9.43
N LEU A 207 26.34 -10.04 -8.35
CA LEU A 207 26.67 -8.92 -7.45
C LEU A 207 27.37 -7.76 -8.20
N LYS A 208 28.17 -8.07 -9.25
CA LYS A 208 28.80 -7.06 -10.10
C LYS A 208 27.77 -6.19 -10.84
N GLN A 209 26.67 -6.78 -11.32
CA GLN A 209 25.59 -6.02 -11.93
C GLN A 209 24.89 -5.10 -10.92
N MET A 210 24.68 -5.55 -9.68
CA MET A 210 24.18 -4.70 -8.62
C MET A 210 25.12 -3.52 -8.30
N TYR A 211 26.44 -3.75 -8.35
CA TYR A 211 27.40 -2.66 -8.10
C TYR A 211 27.44 -1.60 -9.20
N SER A 212 26.89 -1.84 -10.39
CA SER A 212 26.73 -0.78 -11.40
C SER A 212 25.77 0.33 -10.96
N PHE A 213 24.96 0.12 -9.92
CA PHE A 213 24.03 1.10 -9.37
C PHE A 213 24.56 1.86 -8.14
N VAL A 214 25.84 1.69 -7.79
CA VAL A 214 26.42 2.34 -6.61
C VAL A 214 26.26 3.86 -6.66
N ASP A 215 26.50 4.49 -7.81
CA ASP A 215 26.38 5.95 -7.97
C ASP A 215 24.92 6.41 -7.81
N GLU A 216 23.94 5.64 -8.30
CA GLU A 216 22.51 5.92 -8.15
C GLU A 216 22.10 5.86 -6.67
N LEU A 217 22.54 4.85 -5.96
CA LEU A 217 22.30 4.70 -4.51
C LEU A 217 23.02 5.77 -3.70
N GLN A 218 24.24 6.19 -4.11
CA GLN A 218 24.96 7.26 -3.44
C GLN A 218 24.20 8.60 -3.49
N VAL A 219 23.53 8.90 -4.62
CA VAL A 219 22.67 10.09 -4.74
C VAL A 219 21.49 10.04 -3.78
N LYS A 220 20.89 8.86 -3.59
CA LYS A 220 19.74 8.65 -2.68
C LYS A 220 20.16 8.62 -1.20
N HIS A 221 21.36 8.16 -0.92
CA HIS A 221 21.90 7.97 0.43
C HIS A 221 23.26 8.67 0.58
N PRO A 222 23.31 10.01 0.47
CA PRO A 222 24.58 10.77 0.38
C PRO A 222 25.46 10.63 1.63
N GLU A 223 24.87 10.36 2.79
CA GLU A 223 25.59 10.20 4.06
C GLU A 223 26.22 8.81 4.23
N ASN A 224 25.90 7.85 3.33
CA ASN A 224 26.43 6.51 3.45
C ASN A 224 27.68 6.31 2.59
N ASN A 225 28.83 6.06 3.23
CA ASN A 225 30.12 5.84 2.56
C ASN A 225 30.41 4.36 2.25
N HIS A 226 29.45 3.44 2.52
CA HIS A 226 29.62 1.99 2.39
C HIS A 226 28.50 1.36 1.55
N ILE A 227 28.16 1.98 0.41
CA ILE A 227 27.07 1.54 -0.48
C ILE A 227 27.22 0.08 -0.91
N PRO A 228 28.42 -0.42 -1.35
CA PRO A 228 28.58 -1.81 -1.73
C PRO A 228 28.27 -2.80 -0.60
N ASP A 229 28.60 -2.46 0.64
CA ASP A 229 28.32 -3.32 1.79
C ASP A 229 26.82 -3.32 2.13
N LYS A 230 26.15 -2.16 1.97
CA LYS A 230 24.69 -2.07 2.10
C LYS A 230 23.97 -2.90 1.03
N ILE A 231 24.42 -2.88 -0.22
CA ILE A 231 23.88 -3.74 -1.28
C ILE A 231 23.95 -5.20 -0.86
N ARG A 232 25.13 -5.68 -0.43
CA ARG A 232 25.29 -7.07 0.05
C ARG A 232 24.40 -7.43 1.24
N GLN A 233 24.16 -6.48 2.12
CA GLN A 233 23.30 -6.67 3.30
C GLN A 233 21.83 -6.84 2.93
N GLN A 234 21.38 -6.25 1.80
CA GLN A 234 19.99 -6.31 1.36
C GLN A 234 19.71 -7.51 0.44
N LEU A 235 20.71 -8.08 -0.22
CA LEU A 235 20.63 -9.28 -1.06
C LEU A 235 20.76 -10.57 -0.25
#